data_8d76cefcca3e6cf8809b3e38b3d29847
#
_entry.id   8d76cefcca3e6cf8809b3e38b3d29847
#
_cell.length_a   1.000
_cell.length_b   1.000
_cell.length_c   1.000
_cell.angle_alpha   90.00
_cell.angle_beta   90.00
_cell.angle_gamma   90.00
#
_symmetry.space_group_name_H-M   'P 1'
#
loop_
_entity.id
_entity.type
_entity.pdbx_description
1 polymer ?
#
loop_
_entity_poly.entity_id
_entity_poly.type
_entity_poly.pdbx_seq_one_letter_code
_entity_poly.pdbx_strand_id
1 'polypeptide(L)'
;VTISFDLTGKTAIVTGANTGLGQAIAVALAGAGADVALVGRSSMVETEAAIDAAGGGRCQAIQADLSTIEPVEDVIGQAVSWSGRADILVNNAGIIRRADAVDFTEADWDAVMDVNLKSVFFLSQAFARHLIAKDQPGKIINIASLLSFQGGIRIPSYTASKSGLAGLTRLLACEWAGKGINVNAIAPGYFETNNTEALRNDPDRNSAILGRIPAGHWGRPEELGGAAVFLASPASDYIHGVVLPVDGGWLAR
;
A
#
# COMPACT_ATOMS: atom_id res chain seq x y z
N VAL A 1 10.62 23.41 15.63
CA VAL A 1 10.24 22.02 15.26
C VAL A 1 11.00 21.68 14.00
N THR A 2 11.87 20.67 14.04
CA THR A 2 12.58 20.18 12.86
C THR A 2 11.66 19.17 12.15
N ILE A 3 11.33 19.41 10.88
CA ILE A 3 10.62 18.43 10.06
C ILE A 3 11.59 17.28 9.79
N SER A 4 11.15 16.05 10.03
CA SER A 4 11.95 14.84 9.81
C SER A 4 11.23 13.83 8.96
N PHE A 5 11.94 13.24 8.01
CA PHE A 5 11.56 12.08 7.22
C PHE A 5 12.30 10.81 7.68
N ASP A 6 13.10 10.93 8.75
CA ASP A 6 13.87 9.83 9.33
C ASP A 6 12.94 8.81 10.00
N LEU A 7 13.13 7.56 9.66
CA LEU A 7 12.40 6.42 10.21
C LEU A 7 13.29 5.50 11.05
N THR A 8 14.48 5.97 11.42
CA THR A 8 15.42 5.20 12.27
C THR A 8 14.74 4.76 13.56
N GLY A 9 14.86 3.47 13.89
CA GLY A 9 14.24 2.87 15.06
C GLY A 9 12.73 2.63 14.93
N LYS A 10 12.17 2.76 13.73
CA LYS A 10 10.79 2.36 13.40
C LYS A 10 10.76 1.03 12.70
N THR A 11 9.66 0.31 12.84
CA THR A 11 9.38 -0.92 12.09
C THR A 11 8.16 -0.75 11.22
N ALA A 12 8.33 -1.02 9.93
CA ALA A 12 7.27 -1.01 8.95
C ALA A 12 6.88 -2.44 8.53
N ILE A 13 5.58 -2.71 8.43
CA ILE A 13 5.03 -3.93 7.84
C ILE A 13 4.51 -3.55 6.45
N VAL A 14 5.02 -4.17 5.39
CA VAL A 14 4.62 -3.90 4.01
C VAL A 14 4.03 -5.15 3.38
N THR A 15 2.75 -5.11 3.02
CA THR A 15 2.08 -6.25 2.37
C THR A 15 2.24 -6.20 0.86
N GLY A 16 2.37 -7.38 0.22
CA GLY A 16 2.66 -7.48 -1.21
C GLY A 16 4.03 -6.89 -1.58
N ALA A 17 5.01 -7.06 -0.69
CA ALA A 17 6.34 -6.47 -0.80
C ALA A 17 7.28 -7.19 -1.77
N ASN A 18 6.85 -8.27 -2.41
CA ASN A 18 7.70 -9.10 -3.25
C ASN A 18 8.01 -8.50 -4.64
N THR A 19 7.24 -7.52 -5.12
CA THR A 19 7.44 -6.93 -6.45
C THR A 19 6.72 -5.58 -6.59
N GLY A 20 7.03 -4.83 -7.65
CA GLY A 20 6.32 -3.63 -8.07
C GLY A 20 6.27 -2.53 -7.01
N LEU A 21 5.08 -1.96 -6.79
CA LEU A 21 4.92 -0.83 -5.85
C LEU A 21 5.26 -1.20 -4.41
N GLY A 22 4.88 -2.41 -3.96
CA GLY A 22 5.17 -2.88 -2.60
C GLY A 22 6.66 -3.03 -2.35
N GLN A 23 7.40 -3.57 -3.30
CA GLN A 23 8.86 -3.66 -3.25
C GLN A 23 9.48 -2.26 -3.18
N ALA A 24 9.10 -1.35 -4.08
CA ALA A 24 9.63 0.01 -4.10
C ALA A 24 9.34 0.79 -2.80
N ILE A 25 8.14 0.62 -2.24
CA ILE A 25 7.78 1.21 -0.94
C ILE A 25 8.65 0.62 0.18
N ALA A 26 8.85 -0.71 0.21
CA ALA A 26 9.67 -1.37 1.22
C ALA A 26 11.12 -0.87 1.18
N VAL A 27 11.70 -0.78 -0.03
CA VAL A 27 13.06 -0.24 -0.24
C VAL A 27 13.15 1.23 0.20
N ALA A 28 12.15 2.05 -0.13
CA ALA A 28 12.15 3.46 0.25
C ALA A 28 12.05 3.67 1.78
N LEU A 29 11.20 2.88 2.46
CA LEU A 29 11.08 2.94 3.93
C LEU A 29 12.36 2.46 4.61
N ALA A 30 12.98 1.39 4.10
CA ALA A 30 14.27 0.91 4.59
C ALA A 30 15.38 1.94 4.37
N GLY A 31 15.44 2.56 3.19
CA GLY A 31 16.37 3.65 2.87
C GLY A 31 16.18 4.90 3.75
N ALA A 32 14.98 5.10 4.30
CA ALA A 32 14.70 6.14 5.30
C ALA A 32 15.03 5.71 6.74
N GLY A 33 15.58 4.50 6.96
CA GLY A 33 16.05 4.00 8.24
C GLY A 33 15.11 3.04 8.98
N ALA A 34 13.96 2.69 8.40
CA ALA A 34 13.06 1.73 9.03
C ALA A 34 13.57 0.27 8.90
N ASP A 35 13.34 -0.54 9.92
CA ASP A 35 13.31 -2.00 9.77
C ASP A 35 12.02 -2.41 9.06
N VAL A 36 12.07 -3.37 8.11
CA VAL A 36 10.90 -3.69 7.27
C VAL A 36 10.54 -5.17 7.32
N ALA A 37 9.34 -5.49 7.81
CA ALA A 37 8.73 -6.80 7.66
C ALA A 37 8.04 -6.89 6.28
N LEU A 38 8.56 -7.76 5.43
CA LEU A 38 8.12 -7.98 4.05
C LEU A 38 7.07 -9.09 4.03
N VAL A 39 5.81 -8.75 3.77
CA VAL A 39 4.70 -9.71 3.82
C VAL A 39 4.20 -10.06 2.43
N GLY A 40 4.07 -11.36 2.13
CA GLY A 40 3.50 -11.83 0.87
C GLY A 40 3.52 -13.34 0.70
N ARG A 41 2.98 -13.81 -0.42
CA ARG A 41 2.85 -15.26 -0.70
C ARG A 41 4.09 -15.86 -1.36
N SER A 42 4.82 -15.05 -2.11
CA SER A 42 5.97 -15.46 -2.92
C SER A 42 7.28 -15.06 -2.25
N SER A 43 8.40 -15.50 -2.81
CA SER A 43 9.76 -15.15 -2.37
C SER A 43 9.96 -13.63 -2.28
N MET A 44 10.69 -13.19 -1.28
CA MET A 44 11.07 -11.78 -1.02
C MET A 44 12.54 -11.50 -1.33
N VAL A 45 13.30 -12.51 -1.81
CA VAL A 45 14.77 -12.44 -2.00
C VAL A 45 15.20 -11.23 -2.84
N GLU A 46 14.45 -10.89 -3.88
CA GLU A 46 14.77 -9.71 -4.71
C GLU A 46 14.59 -8.40 -3.94
N THR A 47 13.56 -8.33 -3.08
CA THR A 47 13.32 -7.15 -2.24
C THR A 47 14.35 -7.04 -1.12
N GLU A 48 14.70 -8.15 -0.48
CA GLU A 48 15.76 -8.22 0.53
C GLU A 48 17.10 -7.73 -0.08
N ALA A 49 17.48 -8.26 -1.25
CA ALA A 49 18.67 -7.83 -1.95
C ALA A 49 18.65 -6.34 -2.35
N ALA A 50 17.48 -5.80 -2.74
CA ALA A 50 17.34 -4.40 -3.08
C ALA A 50 17.46 -3.47 -1.84
N ILE A 51 16.96 -3.90 -0.68
CA ILE A 51 17.12 -3.19 0.59
C ILE A 51 18.59 -3.17 1.02
N ASP A 52 19.27 -4.32 0.95
CA ASP A 52 20.70 -4.43 1.28
C ASP A 52 21.55 -3.54 0.36
N ALA A 53 21.27 -3.55 -0.95
CA ALA A 53 21.97 -2.71 -1.94
C ALA A 53 21.76 -1.20 -1.70
N ALA A 54 20.61 -0.81 -1.19
CA ALA A 54 20.29 0.58 -0.84
C ALA A 54 20.94 1.02 0.49
N GLY A 55 21.60 0.12 1.22
CA GLY A 55 22.14 0.40 2.56
C GLY A 55 21.04 0.71 3.57
N GLY A 56 19.86 0.12 3.39
CA GLY A 56 18.68 0.34 4.23
C GLY A 56 18.73 -0.36 5.59
N GLY A 57 17.66 -0.25 6.34
CA GLY A 57 17.46 -0.96 7.61
C GLY A 57 17.37 -2.48 7.42
N ARG A 58 17.24 -3.20 8.53
CA ARG A 58 17.06 -4.66 8.48
C ARG A 58 15.71 -5.01 7.85
N CYS A 59 15.63 -6.17 7.21
CA CYS A 59 14.36 -6.69 6.74
C CYS A 59 14.16 -8.16 7.14
N GLN A 60 12.90 -8.58 7.18
CA GLN A 60 12.50 -9.97 7.41
C GLN A 60 11.30 -10.32 6.55
N ALA A 61 11.40 -11.45 5.82
CA ALA A 61 10.27 -12.01 5.09
C ALA A 61 9.29 -12.70 6.04
N ILE A 62 8.00 -12.44 5.85
CA ILE A 62 6.87 -13.10 6.51
C ILE A 62 5.97 -13.66 5.41
N GLN A 63 5.92 -14.98 5.28
CA GLN A 63 5.07 -15.60 4.29
C GLN A 63 3.61 -15.65 4.79
N ALA A 64 2.71 -15.01 4.05
CA ALA A 64 1.29 -14.99 4.38
C ALA A 64 0.41 -14.87 3.14
N ASP A 65 -0.70 -15.60 3.09
CA ASP A 65 -1.74 -15.45 2.08
C ASP A 65 -2.89 -14.61 2.63
N LEU A 66 -2.99 -13.38 2.18
CA LEU A 66 -4.03 -12.44 2.57
C LEU A 66 -5.33 -12.59 1.75
N SER A 67 -5.54 -13.71 1.06
CA SER A 67 -6.85 -14.06 0.50
C SER A 67 -7.86 -14.46 1.58
N THR A 68 -7.38 -14.74 2.79
CA THR A 68 -8.18 -14.93 4.01
C THR A 68 -7.69 -14.03 5.13
N ILE A 69 -8.45 -13.93 6.22
CA ILE A 69 -8.06 -13.17 7.41
C ILE A 69 -7.30 -14.00 8.45
N GLU A 70 -7.13 -15.29 8.20
CA GLU A 70 -6.49 -16.22 9.15
C GLU A 70 -5.06 -15.79 9.55
N PRO A 71 -4.18 -15.33 8.63
CA PRO A 71 -2.81 -14.98 8.99
C PRO A 71 -2.65 -13.60 9.62
N VAL A 72 -3.72 -12.83 9.77
CA VAL A 72 -3.65 -11.41 10.15
C VAL A 72 -2.95 -11.18 11.51
N GLU A 73 -3.38 -11.90 12.55
CA GLU A 73 -2.79 -11.74 13.89
C GLU A 73 -1.33 -12.25 13.91
N ASP A 74 -1.04 -13.32 13.18
CA ASP A 74 0.29 -13.91 13.09
C ASP A 74 1.28 -12.99 12.37
N VAL A 75 0.87 -12.29 11.32
CA VAL A 75 1.69 -11.28 10.63
C VAL A 75 2.14 -10.19 11.59
N ILE A 76 1.23 -9.64 12.39
CA ILE A 76 1.57 -8.62 13.39
C ILE A 76 2.48 -9.22 14.47
N GLY A 77 2.14 -10.41 14.96
CA GLY A 77 2.92 -11.12 15.98
C GLY A 77 4.36 -11.40 15.56
N GLN A 78 4.57 -11.88 14.33
CA GLN A 78 5.91 -12.17 13.79
C GLN A 78 6.73 -10.88 13.63
N ALA A 79 6.16 -9.81 13.07
CA ALA A 79 6.85 -8.54 12.92
C ALA A 79 7.29 -7.97 14.28
N VAL A 80 6.41 -7.99 15.27
CA VAL A 80 6.71 -7.52 16.63
C VAL A 80 7.74 -8.42 17.32
N SER A 81 7.66 -9.73 17.15
CA SER A 81 8.60 -10.66 17.76
C SER A 81 10.02 -10.48 17.21
N TRP A 82 10.13 -10.16 15.93
CA TRP A 82 11.41 -9.95 15.26
C TRP A 82 12.07 -8.62 15.65
N SER A 83 11.32 -7.52 15.63
CA SER A 83 11.89 -6.18 15.79
C SER A 83 11.62 -5.54 17.16
N GLY A 84 10.76 -6.15 17.98
CA GLY A 84 10.32 -5.62 19.26
C GLY A 84 9.18 -4.60 19.18
N ARG A 85 8.79 -4.18 17.95
CA ARG A 85 7.77 -3.13 17.72
C ARG A 85 7.12 -3.24 16.34
N ALA A 86 6.03 -2.50 16.14
CA ALA A 86 5.45 -2.23 14.84
C ALA A 86 4.86 -0.82 14.86
N ASP A 87 5.36 0.06 13.98
CA ASP A 87 5.00 1.49 13.97
C ASP A 87 4.24 1.89 12.73
N ILE A 88 4.50 1.21 11.61
CA ILE A 88 3.99 1.56 10.30
C ILE A 88 3.39 0.31 9.64
N LEU A 89 2.17 0.43 9.14
CA LEU A 89 1.52 -0.61 8.32
C LEU A 89 1.25 -0.05 6.92
N VAL A 90 1.77 -0.71 5.89
CA VAL A 90 1.46 -0.41 4.49
C VAL A 90 0.62 -1.54 3.90
N ASN A 91 -0.65 -1.29 3.69
CA ASN A 91 -1.60 -2.18 3.02
C ASN A 91 -1.48 -2.02 1.51
N ASN A 92 -0.52 -2.73 0.90
CA ASN A 92 -0.28 -2.68 -0.54
C ASN A 92 -0.75 -3.95 -1.26
N ALA A 93 -0.80 -5.11 -0.62
CA ALA A 93 -1.27 -6.34 -1.25
C ALA A 93 -2.61 -6.12 -1.95
N GLY A 94 -2.71 -6.60 -3.19
CA GLY A 94 -3.93 -6.45 -3.95
C GLY A 94 -3.88 -7.24 -5.26
N ILE A 95 -5.05 -7.61 -5.72
CA ILE A 95 -5.25 -8.32 -6.99
C ILE A 95 -6.27 -7.59 -7.85
N ILE A 96 -6.25 -7.89 -9.13
CA ILE A 96 -7.22 -7.40 -10.10
C ILE A 96 -7.78 -8.57 -10.92
N ARG A 97 -9.09 -8.54 -11.19
CA ARG A 97 -9.79 -9.44 -12.11
C ARG A 97 -10.44 -8.60 -13.20
N ARG A 98 -10.41 -9.08 -14.43
CA ARG A 98 -10.89 -8.33 -15.60
C ARG A 98 -11.88 -9.13 -16.41
N ALA A 99 -13.12 -8.67 -16.45
CA ALA A 99 -14.17 -9.12 -17.35
C ALA A 99 -15.18 -7.99 -17.58
N ASP A 100 -16.02 -8.10 -18.59
CA ASP A 100 -17.12 -7.17 -18.77
C ASP A 100 -18.09 -7.29 -17.57
N ALA A 101 -18.66 -6.18 -17.13
CA ALA A 101 -19.46 -6.15 -15.89
C ALA A 101 -20.66 -7.11 -15.92
N VAL A 102 -21.23 -7.35 -17.11
CA VAL A 102 -22.36 -8.28 -17.30
C VAL A 102 -21.97 -9.75 -17.18
N ASP A 103 -20.68 -10.08 -17.35
CA ASP A 103 -20.14 -11.44 -17.30
C ASP A 103 -19.24 -11.67 -16.08
N PHE A 104 -19.18 -10.70 -15.17
CA PHE A 104 -18.28 -10.77 -14.01
C PHE A 104 -18.78 -11.81 -12.99
N THR A 105 -17.91 -12.76 -12.63
CA THR A 105 -18.30 -13.85 -11.74
C THR A 105 -18.27 -13.46 -10.26
N GLU A 106 -19.10 -14.11 -9.43
CA GLU A 106 -19.08 -13.99 -7.96
C GLU A 106 -17.69 -14.35 -7.41
N ALA A 107 -17.08 -15.43 -7.88
CA ALA A 107 -15.76 -15.87 -7.44
C ALA A 107 -14.67 -14.82 -7.70
N ASP A 108 -14.68 -14.13 -8.85
CA ASP A 108 -13.75 -13.03 -9.13
C ASP A 108 -14.05 -11.79 -8.30
N TRP A 109 -15.32 -11.54 -7.99
CA TRP A 109 -15.73 -10.48 -7.10
C TRP A 109 -15.20 -10.72 -5.69
N ASP A 110 -15.48 -11.87 -5.10
CA ASP A 110 -15.10 -12.23 -3.74
C ASP A 110 -13.58 -12.27 -3.59
N ALA A 111 -12.85 -12.87 -4.53
CA ALA A 111 -11.39 -12.90 -4.50
C ALA A 111 -10.76 -11.51 -4.42
N VAL A 112 -11.30 -10.52 -5.15
CA VAL A 112 -10.79 -9.15 -5.10
C VAL A 112 -11.22 -8.45 -3.81
N MET A 113 -12.46 -8.61 -3.37
CA MET A 113 -12.96 -7.97 -2.15
C MET A 113 -12.25 -8.51 -0.90
N ASP A 114 -11.99 -9.81 -0.86
CA ASP A 114 -11.29 -10.44 0.26
C ASP A 114 -9.86 -9.90 0.41
N VAL A 115 -9.08 -9.83 -0.69
CA VAL A 115 -7.69 -9.33 -0.64
C VAL A 115 -7.62 -7.81 -0.50
N ASN A 116 -8.39 -7.07 -1.31
CA ASN A 116 -8.18 -5.62 -1.47
C ASN A 116 -8.90 -4.77 -0.41
N LEU A 117 -9.88 -5.33 0.29
CA LEU A 117 -10.69 -4.58 1.25
C LEU A 117 -10.83 -5.29 2.59
N LYS A 118 -11.29 -6.54 2.61
CA LYS A 118 -11.55 -7.28 3.84
C LYS A 118 -10.28 -7.53 4.64
N SER A 119 -9.24 -8.10 4.01
CA SER A 119 -7.96 -8.35 4.71
C SER A 119 -7.29 -7.04 5.15
N VAL A 120 -7.41 -5.98 4.35
CA VAL A 120 -6.89 -4.65 4.71
C VAL A 120 -7.55 -4.11 5.98
N PHE A 121 -8.88 -4.26 6.09
CA PHE A 121 -9.59 -3.84 7.31
C PHE A 121 -9.11 -4.61 8.54
N PHE A 122 -9.11 -5.94 8.48
CA PHE A 122 -8.74 -6.76 9.63
C PHE A 122 -7.27 -6.63 10.01
N LEU A 123 -6.38 -6.46 9.04
CA LEU A 123 -4.95 -6.20 9.30
C LEU A 123 -4.76 -4.83 9.97
N SER A 124 -5.46 -3.80 9.49
CA SER A 124 -5.47 -2.48 10.13
C SER A 124 -6.04 -2.54 11.55
N GLN A 125 -7.09 -3.34 11.77
CA GLN A 125 -7.70 -3.53 13.08
C GLN A 125 -6.74 -4.22 14.06
N ALA A 126 -6.09 -5.32 13.66
CA ALA A 126 -5.11 -6.03 14.48
C ALA A 126 -3.92 -5.13 14.83
N PHE A 127 -3.40 -4.39 13.85
CA PHE A 127 -2.34 -3.42 14.05
C PHE A 127 -2.75 -2.30 15.03
N ALA A 128 -3.93 -1.72 14.85
CA ALA A 128 -4.44 -0.67 15.75
C ALA A 128 -4.67 -1.21 17.17
N ARG A 129 -5.21 -2.42 17.33
CA ARG A 129 -5.34 -3.07 18.67
C ARG A 129 -4.00 -3.20 19.37
N HIS A 130 -2.96 -3.62 18.63
CA HIS A 130 -1.60 -3.74 19.18
C HIS A 130 -1.08 -2.39 19.67
N LEU A 131 -1.24 -1.32 18.88
CA LEU A 131 -0.78 0.03 19.26
C LEU A 131 -1.57 0.59 20.44
N ILE A 132 -2.90 0.50 20.42
CA ILE A 132 -3.78 1.01 21.47
C ILE A 132 -3.50 0.32 22.80
N ALA A 133 -3.30 -1.01 22.79
CA ALA A 133 -2.99 -1.77 24.02
C ALA A 133 -1.67 -1.35 24.66
N LYS A 134 -0.76 -0.72 23.90
CA LYS A 134 0.55 -0.26 24.36
C LYS A 134 0.65 1.26 24.50
N ASP A 135 -0.44 1.99 24.26
CA ASP A 135 -0.47 3.46 24.20
C ASP A 135 0.63 4.01 23.26
N GLN A 136 0.77 3.39 22.08
CA GLN A 136 1.79 3.74 21.10
C GLN A 136 1.18 4.39 19.86
N PRO A 137 1.79 5.48 19.34
CA PRO A 137 1.38 6.05 18.07
C PRO A 137 1.80 5.17 16.89
N GLY A 138 1.10 5.33 15.76
CA GLY A 138 1.45 4.62 14.54
C GLY A 138 0.88 5.21 13.27
N LYS A 139 1.29 4.64 12.13
CA LYS A 139 0.90 5.07 10.79
C LYS A 139 0.33 3.91 9.99
N ILE A 140 -0.82 4.09 9.39
CA ILE A 140 -1.41 3.15 8.44
C ILE A 140 -1.49 3.85 7.08
N ILE A 141 -0.91 3.23 6.07
CA ILE A 141 -0.87 3.72 4.68
C ILE A 141 -1.54 2.69 3.79
N ASN A 142 -2.70 3.02 3.27
CA ASN A 142 -3.43 2.16 2.35
C ASN A 142 -3.05 2.49 0.89
N ILE A 143 -2.80 1.48 0.05
CA ILE A 143 -2.61 1.72 -1.38
C ILE A 143 -3.96 1.63 -2.07
N ALA A 144 -4.53 2.81 -2.30
CA ALA A 144 -5.77 3.05 -3.03
C ALA A 144 -5.56 2.97 -4.56
N SER A 145 -6.23 3.79 -5.33
CA SER A 145 -6.11 3.85 -6.80
C SER A 145 -6.74 5.15 -7.31
N LEU A 146 -6.45 5.52 -8.55
CA LEU A 146 -7.26 6.49 -9.30
C LEU A 146 -8.76 6.13 -9.29
N LEU A 147 -9.07 4.83 -9.22
CA LEU A 147 -10.45 4.33 -9.16
C LEU A 147 -11.15 4.61 -7.81
N SER A 148 -10.45 5.19 -6.87
CA SER A 148 -11.07 5.78 -5.67
C SER A 148 -11.73 7.14 -5.96
N PHE A 149 -11.46 7.73 -7.13
CA PHE A 149 -11.94 9.05 -7.56
C PHE A 149 -12.73 9.02 -8.87
N GLN A 150 -12.44 8.05 -9.73
CA GLN A 150 -13.05 7.94 -11.06
C GLN A 150 -13.49 6.51 -11.37
N GLY A 151 -14.30 6.33 -12.41
CA GLY A 151 -14.68 5.01 -12.92
C GLY A 151 -13.56 4.36 -13.73
N GLY A 152 -13.70 3.05 -13.96
CA GLY A 152 -12.91 2.26 -14.88
C GLY A 152 -13.79 1.30 -15.66
N ILE A 153 -13.21 0.56 -16.59
CA ILE A 153 -13.91 -0.45 -17.38
C ILE A 153 -13.34 -1.84 -17.13
N ARG A 154 -14.20 -2.86 -17.14
CA ARG A 154 -13.84 -4.29 -17.03
C ARG A 154 -13.18 -4.70 -15.70
N ILE A 155 -13.35 -3.91 -14.64
CA ILE A 155 -12.73 -4.13 -13.33
C ILE A 155 -13.71 -3.76 -12.19
N PRO A 156 -14.94 -4.31 -12.16
CA PRO A 156 -15.98 -3.85 -11.23
C PRO A 156 -15.60 -4.03 -9.76
N SER A 157 -15.13 -5.21 -9.35
CA SER A 157 -14.74 -5.49 -7.95
C SER A 157 -13.51 -4.68 -7.53
N TYR A 158 -12.54 -4.48 -8.44
CA TYR A 158 -11.37 -3.65 -8.14
C TYR A 158 -11.79 -2.18 -7.90
N THR A 159 -12.66 -1.63 -8.75
CA THR A 159 -13.21 -0.27 -8.56
C THR A 159 -13.95 -0.16 -7.24
N ALA A 160 -14.85 -1.12 -6.94
CA ALA A 160 -15.60 -1.16 -5.69
C ALA A 160 -14.66 -1.23 -4.46
N SER A 161 -13.66 -2.12 -4.50
CA SER A 161 -12.70 -2.28 -3.39
C SER A 161 -11.87 -1.03 -3.15
N LYS A 162 -11.37 -0.36 -4.20
CA LYS A 162 -10.53 0.84 -4.05
C LYS A 162 -11.35 2.08 -3.66
N SER A 163 -12.60 2.18 -4.10
CA SER A 163 -13.54 3.19 -3.61
C SER A 163 -13.93 2.96 -2.15
N GLY A 164 -14.21 1.71 -1.78
CA GLY A 164 -14.47 1.31 -0.39
C GLY A 164 -13.27 1.58 0.53
N LEU A 165 -12.05 1.30 0.04
CA LEU A 165 -10.82 1.54 0.79
C LEU A 165 -10.60 3.03 1.10
N ALA A 166 -10.94 3.93 0.17
CA ALA A 166 -10.90 5.38 0.42
C ALA A 166 -11.90 5.81 1.50
N GLY A 167 -13.11 5.23 1.49
CA GLY A 167 -14.10 5.42 2.54
C GLY A 167 -13.62 4.92 3.89
N LEU A 168 -13.08 3.70 3.91
CA LEU A 168 -12.53 3.05 5.11
C LEU A 168 -11.35 3.84 5.69
N THR A 169 -10.47 4.37 4.85
CA THR A 169 -9.35 5.24 5.27
C THR A 169 -9.85 6.43 6.08
N ARG A 170 -10.90 7.11 5.61
CA ARG A 170 -11.49 8.25 6.31
C ARG A 170 -12.17 7.86 7.63
N LEU A 171 -12.93 6.76 7.63
CA LEU A 171 -13.55 6.23 8.84
C LEU A 171 -12.51 5.96 9.93
N LEU A 172 -11.49 5.17 9.60
CA LEU A 172 -10.46 4.75 10.55
C LEU A 172 -9.62 5.95 11.03
N ALA A 173 -9.38 6.93 10.17
CA ALA A 173 -8.74 8.18 10.56
C ALA A 173 -9.56 8.94 11.62
N CYS A 174 -10.88 9.05 11.44
CA CYS A 174 -11.76 9.70 12.41
C CYS A 174 -11.79 8.97 13.76
N GLU A 175 -11.81 7.63 13.74
CA GLU A 175 -11.90 6.85 14.98
C GLU A 175 -10.58 6.78 15.76
N TRP A 176 -9.44 6.81 15.06
CA TRP A 176 -8.14 6.50 15.65
C TRP A 176 -7.18 7.70 15.76
N ALA A 177 -7.50 8.85 15.18
CA ALA A 177 -6.66 10.04 15.30
C ALA A 177 -6.43 10.44 16.78
N GLY A 178 -7.47 10.44 17.60
CA GLY A 178 -7.37 10.72 19.03
C GLY A 178 -6.59 9.67 19.84
N LYS A 179 -6.22 8.55 19.22
CA LYS A 179 -5.40 7.47 19.79
C LYS A 179 -3.96 7.51 19.25
N GLY A 180 -3.58 8.59 18.56
CA GLY A 180 -2.25 8.75 17.99
C GLY A 180 -1.97 7.91 16.74
N ILE A 181 -3.00 7.37 16.06
CA ILE A 181 -2.83 6.57 14.85
C ILE A 181 -3.27 7.39 13.64
N ASN A 182 -2.32 7.67 12.73
CA ASN A 182 -2.62 8.28 11.44
C ASN A 182 -3.05 7.22 10.43
N VAL A 183 -4.18 7.41 9.79
CA VAL A 183 -4.64 6.54 8.71
C VAL A 183 -4.81 7.35 7.44
N ASN A 184 -4.00 7.04 6.40
CA ASN A 184 -3.99 7.75 5.13
C ASN A 184 -3.90 6.75 3.97
N ALA A 185 -4.11 7.22 2.76
CA ALA A 185 -3.94 6.41 1.56
C ALA A 185 -3.10 7.13 0.51
N ILE A 186 -2.41 6.34 -0.32
CA ILE A 186 -1.81 6.79 -1.57
C ILE A 186 -2.67 6.23 -2.70
N ALA A 187 -2.97 7.04 -3.71
CA ALA A 187 -3.66 6.63 -4.92
C ALA A 187 -2.67 6.70 -6.11
N PRO A 188 -2.03 5.57 -6.45
CA PRO A 188 -1.12 5.52 -7.58
C PRO A 188 -1.85 5.74 -8.89
N GLY A 189 -1.21 6.47 -9.82
CA GLY A 189 -1.58 6.55 -11.21
C GLY A 189 -1.15 5.31 -12.00
N TYR A 190 -0.74 5.54 -13.22
CA TYR A 190 -0.23 4.50 -14.10
C TYR A 190 1.27 4.32 -13.89
N PHE A 191 1.65 3.23 -13.21
CA PHE A 191 3.03 2.85 -12.91
C PHE A 191 3.47 1.63 -13.72
N GLU A 192 4.76 1.53 -13.98
CA GLU A 192 5.40 0.38 -14.64
C GLU A 192 5.49 -0.80 -13.68
N THR A 193 4.46 -1.65 -13.69
CA THR A 193 4.38 -2.86 -12.86
C THR A 193 3.87 -4.04 -13.69
N ASN A 194 3.94 -5.25 -13.13
CA ASN A 194 3.37 -6.45 -13.78
C ASN A 194 1.85 -6.28 -14.04
N ASN A 195 1.13 -5.59 -13.16
CA ASN A 195 -0.31 -5.34 -13.32
C ASN A 195 -0.65 -4.47 -14.55
N THR A 196 0.29 -3.65 -15.01
CA THR A 196 0.11 -2.74 -16.14
C THR A 196 0.84 -3.19 -17.41
N GLU A 197 1.56 -4.30 -17.36
CA GLU A 197 2.36 -4.81 -18.48
C GLU A 197 1.54 -5.00 -19.75
N ALA A 198 0.37 -5.63 -19.64
CA ALA A 198 -0.53 -5.83 -20.79
C ALA A 198 -1.01 -4.50 -21.41
N LEU A 199 -1.15 -3.44 -20.62
CA LEU A 199 -1.53 -2.11 -21.11
C LEU A 199 -0.36 -1.40 -21.81
N ARG A 200 0.86 -1.60 -21.32
CA ARG A 200 2.08 -1.04 -21.90
C ARG A 200 2.48 -1.73 -23.20
N ASN A 201 2.21 -3.04 -23.30
CA ASN A 201 2.49 -3.84 -24.48
C ASN A 201 1.44 -3.69 -25.61
N ASP A 202 0.30 -3.09 -25.33
CA ASP A 202 -0.72 -2.73 -26.32
C ASP A 202 -0.46 -1.29 -26.81
N PRO A 203 -0.03 -1.08 -28.09
CA PRO A 203 0.37 0.23 -28.59
C PRO A 203 -0.74 1.29 -28.48
N ASP A 204 -1.99 0.90 -28.76
CA ASP A 204 -3.13 1.83 -28.75
C ASP A 204 -3.45 2.24 -27.31
N ARG A 205 -3.48 1.28 -26.38
CA ARG A 205 -3.72 1.55 -24.96
C ARG A 205 -2.59 2.35 -24.34
N ASN A 206 -1.35 2.01 -24.64
CA ASN A 206 -0.17 2.73 -24.19
C ASN A 206 -0.20 4.19 -24.65
N SER A 207 -0.42 4.42 -25.95
CA SER A 207 -0.51 5.77 -26.51
C SER A 207 -1.64 6.59 -25.87
N ALA A 208 -2.84 6.00 -25.72
CA ALA A 208 -3.97 6.66 -25.11
C ALA A 208 -3.72 7.03 -23.63
N ILE A 209 -3.06 6.15 -22.87
CA ILE A 209 -2.71 6.41 -21.48
C ILE A 209 -1.64 7.50 -21.37
N LEU A 210 -0.54 7.37 -22.11
CA LEU A 210 0.54 8.36 -22.12
C LEU A 210 0.06 9.75 -22.53
N GLY A 211 -0.80 9.84 -23.56
CA GLY A 211 -1.38 11.08 -24.01
C GLY A 211 -2.25 11.78 -22.97
N ARG A 212 -2.66 11.07 -21.92
CA ARG A 212 -3.47 11.61 -20.82
C ARG A 212 -2.65 11.93 -19.56
N ILE A 213 -1.44 11.39 -19.40
CA ILE A 213 -0.58 11.69 -18.25
C ILE A 213 0.15 13.03 -18.50
N PRO A 214 -0.11 14.11 -17.74
CA PRO A 214 0.58 15.39 -17.95
C PRO A 214 2.10 15.31 -17.81
N ALA A 215 2.62 14.44 -16.92
CA ALA A 215 4.04 14.20 -16.74
C ALA A 215 4.71 13.54 -17.96
N GLY A 216 3.95 12.98 -18.92
CA GLY A 216 4.43 12.44 -20.18
C GLY A 216 5.09 11.08 -20.11
N HIS A 217 5.07 10.40 -18.97
CA HIS A 217 5.64 9.06 -18.80
C HIS A 217 4.82 8.23 -17.81
N TRP A 218 4.96 6.90 -17.90
CA TRP A 218 4.51 5.99 -16.85
C TRP A 218 5.34 6.22 -15.58
N GLY A 219 4.69 6.24 -14.42
CA GLY A 219 5.43 6.34 -13.16
C GLY A 219 6.33 5.13 -12.96
N ARG A 220 7.56 5.33 -12.54
CA ARG A 220 8.42 4.26 -12.07
C ARG A 220 8.07 3.91 -10.63
N PRO A 221 8.09 2.62 -10.22
CA PRO A 221 7.74 2.22 -8.86
C PRO A 221 8.45 3.03 -7.76
N GLU A 222 9.72 3.41 -7.98
CA GLU A 222 10.52 4.20 -7.04
C GLU A 222 9.95 5.61 -6.81
N GLU A 223 9.24 6.18 -7.78
CA GLU A 223 8.63 7.52 -7.65
C GLU A 223 7.46 7.54 -6.66
N LEU A 224 6.97 6.36 -6.23
CA LEU A 224 5.97 6.25 -5.17
C LEU A 224 6.59 6.31 -3.77
N GLY A 225 7.86 5.93 -3.64
CA GLY A 225 8.56 5.80 -2.36
C GLY A 225 8.54 7.05 -1.50
N GLY A 226 8.76 8.23 -2.12
CA GLY A 226 8.75 9.51 -1.41
C GLY A 226 7.43 9.82 -0.69
N ALA A 227 6.29 9.51 -1.33
CA ALA A 227 4.97 9.67 -0.71
C ALA A 227 4.76 8.70 0.46
N ALA A 228 5.26 7.46 0.35
CA ALA A 228 5.19 6.47 1.42
C ALA A 228 6.04 6.91 2.63
N VAL A 229 7.28 7.35 2.41
CA VAL A 229 8.17 7.88 3.46
C VAL A 229 7.55 9.10 4.14
N PHE A 230 6.98 10.03 3.36
CA PHE A 230 6.28 11.20 3.90
C PHE A 230 5.15 10.80 4.85
N LEU A 231 4.24 9.93 4.41
CA LEU A 231 3.10 9.52 5.23
C LEU A 231 3.49 8.61 6.40
N ALA A 232 4.64 7.95 6.34
CA ALA A 232 5.19 7.15 7.43
C ALA A 232 5.92 7.98 8.50
N SER A 233 6.36 9.19 8.16
CA SER A 233 7.26 10.01 8.96
C SER A 233 6.53 11.01 9.87
N PRO A 234 7.24 11.63 10.84
CA PRO A 234 6.70 12.74 11.64
C PRO A 234 6.27 13.97 10.82
N ALA A 235 6.77 14.13 9.59
CA ALA A 235 6.35 15.22 8.69
C ALA A 235 4.85 15.20 8.36
N SER A 236 4.16 14.07 8.58
CA SER A 236 2.73 13.89 8.33
C SER A 236 1.88 13.72 9.60
N ASP A 237 2.38 14.11 10.79
CA ASP A 237 1.67 13.84 12.06
C ASP A 237 0.28 14.48 12.15
N TYR A 238 0.04 15.59 11.44
CA TYR A 238 -1.28 16.25 11.41
C TYR A 238 -2.10 15.89 10.17
N ILE A 239 -1.70 14.85 9.42
CA ILE A 239 -2.41 14.39 8.21
C ILE A 239 -3.19 13.13 8.55
N HIS A 240 -4.52 13.19 8.43
CA HIS A 240 -5.44 12.11 8.70
C HIS A 240 -6.52 12.02 7.61
N GLY A 241 -6.79 10.82 7.11
CA GLY A 241 -7.88 10.54 6.17
C GLY A 241 -7.64 11.02 4.74
N VAL A 242 -6.42 11.47 4.39
CA VAL A 242 -6.12 11.88 3.02
C VAL A 242 -6.05 10.66 2.10
N VAL A 243 -6.51 10.83 0.87
CA VAL A 243 -6.19 9.94 -0.25
C VAL A 243 -5.34 10.75 -1.21
N LEU A 244 -4.02 10.56 -1.14
CA LEU A 244 -3.01 11.35 -1.85
C LEU A 244 -2.76 10.78 -3.25
N PRO A 245 -3.15 11.47 -4.34
CA PRO A 245 -2.78 11.04 -5.69
C PRO A 245 -1.28 11.18 -5.93
N VAL A 246 -0.68 10.13 -6.49
CA VAL A 246 0.68 10.14 -7.04
C VAL A 246 0.56 9.58 -8.45
N ASP A 247 0.26 10.44 -9.42
CA ASP A 247 -0.34 10.03 -10.68
C ASP A 247 0.17 10.78 -11.92
N GLY A 248 1.25 11.54 -11.78
CA GLY A 248 1.79 12.36 -12.87
C GLY A 248 0.82 13.44 -13.39
N GLY A 249 -0.17 13.84 -12.57
CA GLY A 249 -1.16 14.84 -12.90
C GLY A 249 -2.42 14.29 -13.60
N TRP A 250 -2.61 12.98 -13.63
CA TRP A 250 -3.76 12.35 -14.28
C TRP A 250 -5.11 12.88 -13.80
N LEU A 251 -5.30 13.07 -12.49
CA LEU A 251 -6.54 13.57 -11.89
C LEU A 251 -6.67 15.10 -11.92
N ALA A 252 -5.62 15.81 -12.31
CA ALA A 252 -5.64 17.27 -12.36
C ALA A 252 -6.34 17.82 -13.61
N ARG A 253 -6.70 16.99 -14.59
CA ARG A 253 -7.37 17.39 -15.83
C ARG A 253 -8.48 16.43 -16.25
#